data_78729a4de2143fbfac98866626e53083
#
_entry.id   78729a4de2143fbfac98866626e53083
#
_cell.length_a   1.000
_cell.length_b   1.000
_cell.length_c   1.000
_cell.angle_alpha   90.00
_cell.angle_beta   90.00
_cell.angle_gamma   90.00
#
_symmetry.space_group_name_H-M   'P 1'
#
loop_
_entity.id
_entity.type
_entity.pdbx_description
1 polymer ?
#
loop_
_entity_poly.entity_id
_entity_poly.type
_entity_poly.pdbx_seq_one_letter_code
_entity_poly.pdbx_strand_id
1 'polypeptide(L)' 'MTPKDVLSLQEASTYLAMDETTLKALATDRLIPSLQLNGAWVFSRKSIDKWRSQQARRG' A
#
# COMPACT_ATOMS: atom_id res chain seq x y z
N MET A 1 -21.90 -3.79 -7.43
CA MET A 1 -20.98 -3.79 -6.27
C MET A 1 -19.79 -2.91 -6.58
N THR A 2 -19.50 -1.99 -5.69
CA THR A 2 -18.41 -1.05 -5.90
C THR A 2 -17.07 -1.70 -5.55
N PRO A 3 -16.08 -1.60 -6.43
CA PRO A 3 -14.75 -2.13 -6.10
C PRO A 3 -14.17 -1.41 -4.89
N LYS A 4 -13.54 -2.16 -4.04
CA LYS A 4 -12.91 -1.59 -2.86
C LYS A 4 -11.58 -0.96 -3.26
N ASP A 5 -11.49 0.34 -3.12
CA ASP A 5 -10.27 1.06 -3.48
C ASP A 5 -9.37 1.31 -2.28
N VAL A 6 -9.92 1.24 -1.07
CA VAL A 6 -9.16 1.46 0.15
C VAL A 6 -8.82 0.12 0.79
N LEU A 7 -7.55 -0.08 1.10
CA LEU A 7 -7.05 -1.32 1.68
C LEU A 7 -6.47 -1.04 3.06
N SER A 8 -6.69 -1.97 3.99
CA SER A 8 -6.03 -1.93 5.29
C SER A 8 -4.59 -2.41 5.12
N LEU A 9 -3.79 -2.30 6.19
CA LEU A 9 -2.42 -2.79 6.15
C LEU A 9 -2.38 -4.27 5.78
N GLN A 10 -3.26 -5.07 6.39
CA GLN A 10 -3.31 -6.50 6.10
C GLN A 10 -3.72 -6.76 4.66
N GLU A 11 -4.74 -6.06 4.21
CA GLU A 11 -5.23 -6.23 2.84
C GLU A 11 -4.16 -5.84 1.82
N ALA A 12 -3.48 -4.73 2.08
CA ALA A 12 -2.44 -4.25 1.17
C ALA A 12 -1.24 -5.21 1.17
N SER A 13 -0.89 -5.78 2.32
CA SER A 13 0.21 -6.74 2.38
C SER A 13 -0.10 -7.97 1.55
N THR A 14 -1.33 -8.45 1.62
CA THR A 14 -1.77 -9.58 0.80
C THR A 14 -1.78 -9.21 -0.67
N TYR A 15 -2.29 -8.04 -0.98
CA TYR A 15 -2.37 -7.57 -2.36
C TYR A 15 -0.99 -7.44 -3.00
N LEU A 16 -0.01 -7.00 -2.21
CA LEU A 16 1.35 -6.81 -2.69
C LEU A 16 2.25 -8.02 -2.46
N ALA A 17 1.73 -9.05 -1.82
CA ALA A 17 2.46 -10.27 -1.50
C ALA A 17 3.73 -9.98 -0.69
N MET A 18 3.59 -9.17 0.34
CA MET A 18 4.72 -8.85 1.23
C MET A 18 4.26 -8.89 2.69
N ASP A 19 5.21 -8.97 3.60
CA ASP A 19 4.92 -8.99 5.03
C ASP A 19 4.33 -7.66 5.50
N GLU A 20 3.44 -7.74 6.48
CA GLU A 20 2.87 -6.52 7.06
C GLU A 20 3.95 -5.65 7.69
N THR A 21 4.94 -6.27 8.33
CA THR A 21 6.05 -5.54 8.93
C THR A 21 6.83 -4.76 7.89
N THR A 22 7.11 -5.38 6.75
CA THR A 22 7.81 -4.72 5.65
C THR A 22 6.98 -3.58 5.09
N LEU A 23 5.70 -3.83 4.88
CA LEU A 23 4.80 -2.81 4.35
C LEU A 23 4.68 -1.63 5.30
N LYS A 24 4.57 -1.92 6.59
CA LYS A 24 4.49 -0.87 7.61
C LYS A 24 5.75 -0.01 7.60
N ALA A 25 6.91 -0.63 7.45
CA ALA A 25 8.16 0.11 7.38
C ALA A 25 8.20 1.02 6.16
N LEU A 26 7.74 0.53 5.02
CA LEU A 26 7.67 1.35 3.81
C LEU A 26 6.72 2.52 4.00
N ALA A 27 5.60 2.30 4.66
CA ALA A 27 4.63 3.37 4.91
C ALA A 27 5.20 4.39 5.88
N THR A 28 5.87 3.94 6.93
CA THR A 28 6.48 4.82 7.92
C THR A 28 7.54 5.71 7.29
N ASP A 29 8.33 5.15 6.38
CA ASP A 29 9.39 5.89 5.68
C ASP A 29 8.86 6.66 4.48
N ARG A 30 7.55 6.61 4.24
CA ARG A 30 6.89 7.29 3.11
C ARG A 30 7.45 6.86 1.76
N LEU A 31 7.83 5.60 1.67
CA LEU A 31 8.33 5.04 0.42
C LEU A 31 7.19 4.45 -0.42
N ILE A 32 6.02 4.32 0.16
CA ILE A 32 4.83 3.82 -0.51
C ILE A 32 3.66 4.75 -0.18
N PRO A 33 2.77 5.03 -1.15
CA PRO A 33 1.61 5.87 -0.89
C PRO A 33 0.73 5.26 0.20
N SER A 34 0.50 6.01 1.27
CA SER A 34 -0.27 5.52 2.40
C SER A 34 -0.86 6.69 3.17
N LEU A 35 -1.88 6.38 3.97
CA LEU A 35 -2.52 7.34 4.85
C LEU A 35 -2.67 6.70 6.21
N GLN A 36 -2.64 7.52 7.25
CA GLN A 36 -2.87 7.05 8.60
C GLN A 36 -4.15 7.67 9.12
N LEU A 37 -5.14 6.83 9.43
CA LEU A 37 -6.43 7.27 9.96
C LEU A 37 -6.64 6.61 11.31
N ASN A 38 -6.82 7.44 12.35
CA ASN A 38 -7.04 6.93 13.72
C ASN A 38 -6.00 5.90 14.13
N GLY A 39 -4.75 6.13 13.74
CA GLY A 39 -3.66 5.22 14.09
C GLY A 39 -3.57 3.97 13.21
N ALA A 40 -4.44 3.82 12.23
CA ALA A 40 -4.43 2.68 11.35
C ALA A 40 -3.91 3.08 9.97
N TRP A 41 -3.10 2.24 9.37
CA TRP A 41 -2.60 2.47 8.03
C TRP A 41 -3.66 2.07 7.00
N VAL A 42 -3.87 2.93 6.01
CA VAL A 42 -4.75 2.61 4.88
C VAL A 42 -4.03 2.98 3.59
N PHE A 43 -4.39 2.29 2.54
CA PHE A 43 -3.73 2.44 1.25
C PHE A 43 -4.78 2.54 0.15
N SER A 44 -4.49 3.28 -0.90
CA SER A 44 -5.34 3.34 -2.07
C SER A 44 -4.83 2.33 -3.09
N ARG A 45 -5.70 1.44 -3.56
CA ARG A 45 -5.32 0.43 -4.54
C ARG A 45 -4.76 1.08 -5.80
N LYS A 46 -5.39 2.16 -6.24
CA LYS A 46 -4.92 2.87 -7.44
C LYS A 46 -3.53 3.44 -7.21
N SER A 47 -3.29 4.04 -6.05
CA SER A 47 -1.98 4.60 -5.74
C SER A 47 -0.93 3.51 -5.65
N ILE A 48 -1.28 2.37 -5.06
CA ILE A 48 -0.37 1.24 -4.94
C ILE A 48 -0.04 0.70 -6.32
N ASP A 49 -1.03 0.57 -7.19
CA ASP A 49 -0.80 0.07 -8.54
C ASP A 49 0.15 0.98 -9.31
N LYS A 50 -0.05 2.28 -9.17
CA LYS A 50 0.84 3.25 -9.80
C LYS A 50 2.26 3.15 -9.25
N TRP A 51 2.37 3.00 -7.95
CA TRP A 51 3.66 2.85 -7.28
C TRP A 51 4.39 1.59 -7.78
N ARG A 52 3.68 0.47 -7.87
CA ARG A 52 4.26 -0.79 -8.37
C ARG A 52 4.73 -0.63 -9.81
N SER A 53 3.93 0.02 -10.62
CA SER A 53 4.26 0.24 -12.01
C SER A 53 5.55 1.06 -12.14
N GLN A 54 5.69 2.08 -11.30
CA GLN A 54 6.90 2.90 -11.30
C GLN A 54 8.12 2.11 -10.84
N GLN A 55 7.96 1.24 -9.85
CA GLN A 55 9.05 0.40 -9.38
C GLN A 55 9.49 -0.58 -10.47
N ALA A 56 8.52 -1.16 -11.17
CA ALA A 56 8.83 -2.12 -12.22
C ALA A 56 9.54 -1.47 -13.42
N ARG A 57 9.32 -0.17 -13.61
CA ARG A 57 9.92 0.54 -14.74
C ARG A 57 11.29 1.12 -14.44
N ARG A 58 11.73 1.03 -13.21
CA ARG A 58 13.08 1.44 -12.85
C ARG A 58 14.04 0.46 -13.49
N GLY A 59 14.80 0.96 -14.33
CA GLY A 59 15.65 0.02 -14.96
C GLY A 59 16.93 0.45 -15.26
#